data_6ae9ed90e5c54a0209ac2810410f7100
#
_entry.id   6ae9ed90e5c54a0209ac2810410f7100
#
_cell.length_a   1.000
_cell.length_b   1.000
_cell.length_c   1.000
_cell.angle_alpha   90.00
_cell.angle_beta   90.00
_cell.angle_gamma   90.00
#
_symmetry.space_group_name_H-M   'P 1'
#
loop_
_entity.id
_entity.type
_entity.pdbx_description
1 polymer ?
#
loop_
_entity_poly.entity_id
_entity_poly.type
_entity_poly.pdbx_seq_one_letter_code
_entity_poly.pdbx_strand_id
1 'polypeptide(L)'
;MQQEFITVTFNRTKIAIRCADILYVIMSDDYCTIHIFDGSVYRCRMTLKELKRQLNEEFMEVKRGCMIAVSAISDIGDKVLLSNGEEICYTKRKKKALREELQKKQELMIAKISKKKLPLDKMIGSSFSSLFSNMDSKWLQSYERATLYGETLEIMDYSPEIDTNLKIICFPTFPGHCGCILFNIKQARILPPLQVVR
;
A
#
# COMPACT_ATOMS: atom_id res chain seq x y z
N MET A 1 7.31 1.28 18.86
CA MET A 1 7.92 1.33 17.51
C MET A 1 7.20 0.33 16.64
N GLN A 2 6.74 0.71 15.46
CA GLN A 2 6.13 -0.21 14.50
C GLN A 2 7.26 -1.04 13.88
N GLN A 3 7.13 -2.37 13.91
CA GLN A 3 8.13 -3.24 13.32
C GLN A 3 7.99 -3.20 11.79
N GLU A 4 8.98 -2.67 11.11
CA GLU A 4 8.97 -2.48 9.67
C GLU A 4 9.38 -3.75 8.91
N PHE A 5 10.19 -4.58 9.56
CA PHE A 5 10.74 -5.81 9.00
C PHE A 5 10.50 -7.00 9.90
N ILE A 6 10.28 -8.17 9.30
CA ILE A 6 10.40 -9.46 9.98
C ILE A 6 11.74 -10.08 9.63
N THR A 7 12.35 -10.80 10.59
CA THR A 7 13.60 -11.53 10.35
C THR A 7 13.32 -13.02 10.35
N VAL A 8 13.69 -13.69 9.28
CA VAL A 8 13.51 -15.14 9.11
C VAL A 8 14.81 -15.82 8.70
N THR A 9 14.92 -17.11 8.99
CA THR A 9 16.04 -17.93 8.50
C THR A 9 15.56 -18.72 7.28
N PHE A 10 16.09 -18.36 6.11
CA PHE A 10 15.81 -19.04 4.85
C PHE A 10 17.13 -19.55 4.25
N ASN A 11 17.17 -20.83 3.85
CA ASN A 11 18.37 -21.48 3.33
C ASN A 11 19.62 -21.24 4.19
N ARG A 12 19.49 -21.41 5.53
CA ARG A 12 20.55 -21.20 6.54
C ARG A 12 21.06 -19.75 6.67
N THR A 13 20.45 -18.79 5.96
CA THR A 13 20.80 -17.38 5.99
C THR A 13 19.68 -16.59 6.65
N LYS A 14 20.02 -15.63 7.53
CA LYS A 14 19.04 -14.67 8.07
C LYS A 14 18.75 -13.60 7.03
N ILE A 15 17.48 -13.44 6.71
CA ILE A 15 17.00 -12.40 5.79
C ILE A 15 15.97 -11.53 6.51
N ALA A 16 15.94 -10.24 6.16
CA ALA A 16 14.91 -9.31 6.59
C ALA A 16 13.91 -9.12 5.45
N ILE A 17 12.62 -9.29 5.75
CA ILE A 17 11.51 -9.10 4.81
C ILE A 17 10.70 -7.91 5.31
N ARG A 18 10.44 -6.93 4.47
CA ARG A 18 9.60 -5.78 4.83
C ARG A 18 8.16 -6.23 5.02
N CYS A 19 7.53 -5.81 6.12
CA CYS A 19 6.12 -6.10 6.38
C CYS A 19 5.21 -5.59 5.24
N ALA A 20 5.54 -4.44 4.65
CA ALA A 20 4.78 -3.86 3.54
C ALA A 20 4.82 -4.70 2.24
N ASP A 21 5.81 -5.57 2.08
CA ASP A 21 5.95 -6.43 0.91
C ASP A 21 5.23 -7.79 1.09
N ILE A 22 4.78 -8.10 2.32
CA ILE A 22 4.12 -9.38 2.62
C ILE A 22 2.64 -9.31 2.24
N LEU A 23 2.21 -10.25 1.39
CA LEU A 23 0.82 -10.42 1.00
C LEU A 23 0.04 -11.17 2.09
N TYR A 24 0.51 -12.35 2.45
CA TYR A 24 -0.03 -13.16 3.54
C TYR A 24 0.98 -14.20 4.04
N VAL A 25 0.70 -14.76 5.20
CA VAL A 25 1.53 -15.80 5.83
C VAL A 25 0.66 -16.96 6.27
N ILE A 26 1.10 -18.19 5.97
CA ILE A 26 0.44 -19.41 6.42
C ILE A 26 1.39 -20.23 7.29
N MET A 27 0.89 -20.65 8.44
CA MET A 27 1.56 -21.62 9.32
C MET A 27 1.09 -23.03 9.01
N SER A 28 2.04 -23.93 8.85
CA SER A 28 1.81 -25.37 8.77
C SER A 28 2.80 -26.07 9.70
N ASP A 29 2.31 -26.62 10.80
CA ASP A 29 3.11 -27.18 11.87
C ASP A 29 4.17 -26.20 12.38
N ASP A 30 5.46 -26.55 12.29
CA ASP A 30 6.60 -25.70 12.68
C ASP A 30 7.11 -24.79 11.57
N TYR A 31 6.43 -24.75 10.42
CA TYR A 31 6.85 -23.96 9.27
C TYR A 31 5.91 -22.79 9.00
N CYS A 32 6.52 -21.69 8.66
CA CYS A 32 5.88 -20.46 8.19
C CYS A 32 6.16 -20.31 6.70
N THR A 33 5.11 -20.17 5.89
CA THR A 33 5.21 -19.84 4.47
C THR A 33 4.75 -18.41 4.28
N ILE A 34 5.66 -17.54 3.82
CA ILE A 34 5.45 -16.11 3.62
C ILE A 34 5.32 -15.86 2.12
N HIS A 35 4.18 -15.31 1.71
CA HIS A 35 3.90 -14.93 0.33
C HIS A 35 4.08 -13.43 0.17
N ILE A 36 4.87 -13.01 -0.81
CA ILE A 36 5.22 -11.64 -1.10
C ILE A 36 4.40 -11.13 -2.30
N PHE A 37 4.17 -9.81 -2.36
CA PHE A 37 3.42 -9.19 -3.43
C PHE A 37 4.04 -9.39 -4.82
N ASP A 38 5.35 -9.57 -4.92
CA ASP A 38 6.05 -9.84 -6.19
C ASP A 38 5.94 -11.30 -6.67
N GLY A 39 5.26 -12.15 -5.91
CA GLY A 39 5.11 -13.59 -6.16
C GLY A 39 6.18 -14.47 -5.50
N SER A 40 7.17 -13.89 -4.84
CA SER A 40 8.18 -14.65 -4.09
C SER A 40 7.55 -15.36 -2.90
N VAL A 41 8.07 -16.55 -2.57
CA VAL A 41 7.59 -17.36 -1.45
C VAL A 41 8.78 -17.82 -0.60
N TYR A 42 8.70 -17.54 0.69
CA TYR A 42 9.74 -17.96 1.67
C TYR A 42 9.15 -18.96 2.66
N ARG A 43 9.74 -20.13 2.73
CA ARG A 43 9.37 -21.13 3.74
C ARG A 43 10.48 -21.23 4.79
N CYS A 44 10.14 -20.92 6.03
CA CYS A 44 11.09 -20.92 7.15
C CYS A 44 10.50 -21.58 8.39
N ARG A 45 11.36 -22.04 9.29
CA ARG A 45 10.93 -22.57 10.59
C ARG A 45 10.69 -21.42 11.56
N MET A 46 9.45 -21.28 12.03
CA MET A 46 9.04 -20.22 12.95
C MET A 46 7.75 -20.63 13.66
N THR A 47 7.59 -20.28 14.91
CA THR A 47 6.34 -20.50 15.64
C THR A 47 5.32 -19.40 15.37
N LEU A 48 4.02 -19.72 15.48
CA LEU A 48 2.95 -18.71 15.34
C LEU A 48 3.11 -17.56 16.35
N LYS A 49 3.56 -17.84 17.57
CA LYS A 49 3.81 -16.82 18.61
C LYS A 49 4.92 -15.86 18.19
N GLU A 50 5.98 -16.38 17.60
CA GLU A 50 7.12 -15.60 17.12
C GLU A 50 6.72 -14.75 15.90
N LEU A 51 5.99 -15.35 14.96
CA LEU A 51 5.43 -14.64 13.81
C LEU A 51 4.55 -13.46 14.27
N LYS A 52 3.58 -13.68 15.15
CA LYS A 52 2.68 -12.63 15.65
C LYS A 52 3.41 -11.51 16.38
N ARG A 53 4.55 -11.80 17.01
CA ARG A 53 5.38 -10.79 17.67
C ARG A 53 6.13 -9.91 16.66
N GLN A 54 6.47 -10.48 15.50
CA GLN A 54 7.21 -9.75 14.46
C GLN A 54 6.30 -9.02 13.46
N LEU A 55 5.08 -9.49 13.23
CA LEU A 55 4.11 -8.80 12.39
C LEU A 55 3.53 -7.59 13.12
N ASN A 56 3.34 -6.50 12.37
CA ASN A 56 2.73 -5.28 12.88
C ASN A 56 1.18 -5.35 12.87
N GLU A 57 0.51 -4.26 13.28
CA GLU A 57 -0.96 -4.16 13.33
C GLU A 57 -1.65 -4.17 11.95
N GLU A 58 -0.88 -4.10 10.87
CA GLU A 58 -1.40 -4.10 9.49
C GLU A 58 -1.78 -5.48 9.00
N PHE A 59 -1.61 -6.50 9.84
CA PHE A 59 -2.02 -7.88 9.56
C PHE A 59 -3.25 -8.27 10.37
N MET A 60 -4.11 -9.11 9.79
CA MET A 60 -5.24 -9.72 10.48
C MET A 60 -5.23 -11.25 10.35
N GLU A 61 -5.68 -11.94 11.39
CA GLU A 61 -5.76 -13.41 11.40
C GLU A 61 -7.14 -13.87 10.93
N VAL A 62 -7.24 -14.34 9.69
CA VAL A 62 -8.52 -14.80 9.11
C VAL A 62 -8.91 -16.21 9.53
N LYS A 63 -7.92 -17.05 9.81
CA LYS A 63 -8.05 -18.36 10.43
C LYS A 63 -6.79 -18.67 11.23
N ARG A 64 -6.84 -19.66 12.12
CA ARG A 64 -5.67 -20.04 12.92
C ARG A 64 -4.44 -20.28 12.03
N GLY A 65 -3.40 -19.53 12.28
CA GLY A 65 -2.14 -19.63 11.55
C GLY A 65 -2.15 -19.02 10.14
N CYS A 66 -3.17 -18.25 9.77
CA CYS A 66 -3.19 -17.50 8.51
C CYS A 66 -3.35 -16.01 8.79
N MET A 67 -2.27 -15.26 8.56
CA MET A 67 -2.21 -13.81 8.72
C MET A 67 -2.18 -13.15 7.34
N ILE A 68 -3.05 -12.20 7.08
CA ILE A 68 -3.14 -11.48 5.80
C ILE A 68 -2.89 -10.00 6.04
N ALA A 69 -2.10 -9.36 5.18
CA ALA A 69 -1.95 -7.92 5.19
C ALA A 69 -3.31 -7.26 4.87
N VAL A 70 -3.73 -6.28 5.67
CA VAL A 70 -5.00 -5.56 5.47
C VAL A 70 -5.06 -4.92 4.08
N SER A 71 -3.92 -4.40 3.59
CA SER A 71 -3.78 -3.82 2.25
C SER A 71 -3.96 -4.83 1.12
N ALA A 72 -3.81 -6.13 1.41
CA ALA A 72 -3.95 -7.21 0.43
C ALA A 72 -5.40 -7.71 0.28
N ILE A 73 -6.29 -7.35 1.20
CA ILE A 73 -7.68 -7.82 1.20
C ILE A 73 -8.52 -6.95 0.27
N SER A 74 -9.07 -7.55 -0.79
CA SER A 74 -10.02 -6.90 -1.69
C SER A 74 -11.47 -7.04 -1.20
N ASP A 75 -11.87 -8.24 -0.75
CA ASP A 75 -13.21 -8.50 -0.21
C ASP A 75 -13.21 -9.66 0.79
N ILE A 76 -14.20 -9.67 1.68
CA ILE A 76 -14.53 -10.80 2.58
C ILE A 76 -15.94 -11.29 2.24
N GLY A 77 -16.00 -12.18 1.26
CA GLY A 77 -17.20 -12.89 0.81
C GLY A 77 -17.38 -14.23 1.51
N ASP A 78 -17.58 -15.31 0.75
CA ASP A 78 -17.52 -16.70 1.24
C ASP A 78 -16.09 -17.18 1.45
N LYS A 79 -15.14 -16.51 0.81
CA LYS A 79 -13.70 -16.58 1.02
C LYS A 79 -13.16 -15.16 1.14
N VAL A 80 -11.96 -15.01 1.64
CA VAL A 80 -11.21 -13.75 1.55
C VAL A 80 -10.59 -13.69 0.17
N LEU A 81 -10.98 -12.69 -0.61
CA LEU A 81 -10.38 -12.39 -1.91
C LEU A 81 -9.21 -11.44 -1.71
N LEU A 82 -8.06 -11.80 -2.25
CA LEU A 82 -6.85 -10.97 -2.21
C LEU A 82 -6.71 -10.12 -3.48
N SER A 83 -5.92 -9.06 -3.38
CA SER A 83 -5.65 -8.13 -4.49
C SER A 83 -4.95 -8.77 -5.69
N ASN A 84 -4.30 -9.92 -5.50
CA ASN A 84 -3.69 -10.72 -6.56
C ASN A 84 -4.65 -11.74 -7.20
N GLY A 85 -5.92 -11.78 -6.75
CA GLY A 85 -6.94 -12.72 -7.21
C GLY A 85 -6.97 -14.06 -6.47
N GLU A 86 -6.05 -14.31 -5.54
CA GLU A 86 -6.09 -15.52 -4.72
C GLU A 86 -7.25 -15.48 -3.72
N GLU A 87 -7.78 -16.66 -3.39
CA GLU A 87 -8.85 -16.84 -2.43
C GLU A 87 -8.40 -17.66 -1.23
N ILE A 88 -8.62 -17.13 -0.03
CA ILE A 88 -8.30 -17.80 1.23
C ILE A 88 -9.57 -18.19 1.97
N CYS A 89 -9.71 -19.50 2.25
CA CYS A 89 -10.84 -20.02 3.02
C CYS A 89 -10.71 -19.65 4.50
N TYR A 90 -11.84 -19.35 5.12
CA TYR A 90 -11.98 -19.11 6.55
C TYR A 90 -13.27 -19.73 7.10
N THR A 91 -13.44 -19.70 8.42
CA THR A 91 -14.65 -20.24 9.05
C THR A 91 -15.83 -19.26 8.88
N LYS A 92 -16.87 -19.64 8.14
CA LYS A 92 -18.03 -18.77 7.81
C LYS A 92 -18.65 -18.04 9.02
N ARG A 93 -18.64 -18.66 10.20
CA ARG A 93 -19.13 -18.04 11.46
C ARG A 93 -18.36 -16.76 11.82
N LYS A 94 -17.14 -16.57 11.31
CA LYS A 94 -16.31 -15.40 11.58
C LYS A 94 -16.52 -14.25 10.57
N LYS A 95 -17.37 -14.41 9.55
CA LYS A 95 -17.54 -13.43 8.47
C LYS A 95 -17.79 -12.01 8.98
N LYS A 96 -18.78 -11.86 9.90
CA LYS A 96 -19.14 -10.56 10.47
C LYS A 96 -17.97 -9.95 11.25
N ALA A 97 -17.36 -10.72 12.15
CA ALA A 97 -16.22 -10.26 12.95
C ALA A 97 -15.01 -9.87 12.11
N LEU A 98 -14.71 -10.63 11.05
CA LEU A 98 -13.59 -10.31 10.13
C LEU A 98 -13.85 -9.03 9.34
N ARG A 99 -15.09 -8.78 8.90
CA ARG A 99 -15.45 -7.52 8.23
C ARG A 99 -15.35 -6.31 9.15
N GLU A 100 -15.84 -6.44 10.38
CA GLU A 100 -15.72 -5.39 11.41
C GLU A 100 -14.24 -5.10 11.75
N GLU A 101 -13.43 -6.15 11.90
CA GLU A 101 -11.99 -6.02 12.14
C GLU A 101 -11.28 -5.36 10.95
N LEU A 102 -11.59 -5.76 9.71
CA LEU A 102 -11.04 -5.17 8.51
C LEU A 102 -11.36 -3.68 8.43
N GLN A 103 -12.63 -3.32 8.59
CA GLN A 103 -13.06 -1.93 8.56
C GLN A 103 -12.32 -1.10 9.62
N LYS A 104 -12.28 -1.57 10.87
CA LYS A 104 -11.56 -0.89 11.95
C LYS A 104 -10.08 -0.69 11.65
N LYS A 105 -9.42 -1.71 11.09
CA LYS A 105 -8.00 -1.61 10.72
C LYS A 105 -7.78 -0.65 9.57
N GLN A 106 -8.65 -0.66 8.55
CA GLN A 106 -8.61 0.29 7.44
C GLN A 106 -8.80 1.74 7.92
N GLU A 107 -9.77 1.98 8.80
CA GLU A 107 -9.98 3.31 9.40
C GLU A 107 -8.76 3.77 10.19
N LEU A 108 -8.12 2.89 10.97
CA LEU A 108 -6.88 3.19 11.68
C LEU A 108 -5.70 3.48 10.72
N MET A 109 -5.59 2.73 9.62
CA MET A 109 -4.57 2.99 8.60
C MET A 109 -4.81 4.34 7.93
N ILE A 110 -6.05 4.65 7.55
CA ILE A 110 -6.44 5.95 6.99
C ILE A 110 -6.15 7.08 8.00
N ALA A 111 -6.47 6.89 9.27
CA ALA A 111 -6.18 7.87 10.31
C ALA A 111 -4.67 8.08 10.53
N LYS A 112 -3.86 7.03 10.43
CA LYS A 112 -2.39 7.13 10.47
C LYS A 112 -1.83 7.88 9.26
N ILE A 113 -2.35 7.61 8.07
CA ILE A 113 -2.00 8.34 6.84
C ILE A 113 -2.46 9.80 6.95
N SER A 114 -3.67 10.03 7.47
CA SER A 114 -4.24 11.38 7.64
C SER A 114 -3.50 12.21 8.68
N LYS A 115 -2.86 11.60 9.68
CA LYS A 115 -1.98 12.32 10.62
C LYS A 115 -0.68 12.81 9.98
N LYS A 116 -0.24 12.20 8.87
CA LYS A 116 0.87 12.67 8.04
C LYS A 116 0.41 13.61 6.92
N LYS A 117 -0.90 13.73 6.66
CA LYS A 117 -1.46 14.63 5.66
C LYS A 117 -1.74 15.99 6.29
N LEU A 118 -1.41 17.05 5.58
CA LEU A 118 -1.92 18.37 5.88
C LEU A 118 -3.46 18.31 5.94
N PRO A 119 -4.09 18.81 7.01
CA PRO A 119 -5.54 18.86 7.11
C PRO A 119 -6.13 19.61 5.92
N LEU A 120 -7.19 19.07 5.31
CA LEU A 120 -7.79 19.62 4.09
C LEU A 120 -8.21 21.09 4.25
N ASP A 121 -8.70 21.45 5.42
CA ASP A 121 -9.05 22.81 5.84
C ASP A 121 -7.86 23.78 5.82
N LYS A 122 -6.64 23.27 6.07
CA LYS A 122 -5.40 24.05 5.96
C LYS A 122 -4.83 24.08 4.54
N MET A 123 -5.30 23.24 3.65
CA MET A 123 -4.86 23.20 2.25
C MET A 123 -5.67 24.17 1.40
N ILE A 124 -6.97 24.30 1.67
CA ILE A 124 -7.86 25.17 0.89
C ILE A 124 -7.47 26.63 1.11
N GLY A 125 -7.17 27.33 0.01
CA GLY A 125 -6.76 28.74 0.05
C GLY A 125 -5.30 29.00 0.41
N SER A 126 -4.52 27.96 0.75
CA SER A 126 -3.09 28.11 0.99
C SER A 126 -2.29 28.09 -0.31
N SER A 127 -1.17 28.80 -0.36
CA SER A 127 -0.27 28.73 -1.50
C SER A 127 0.42 27.35 -1.53
N PHE A 128 0.65 26.83 -2.74
CA PHE A 128 1.31 25.53 -2.90
C PHE A 128 2.70 25.51 -2.30
N SER A 129 3.47 26.61 -2.43
CA SER A 129 4.80 26.76 -1.83
C SER A 129 4.79 26.78 -0.29
N SER A 130 3.69 27.23 0.33
CA SER A 130 3.58 27.18 1.80
C SER A 130 3.29 25.79 2.34
N LEU A 131 2.66 24.93 1.53
CA LEU A 131 2.33 23.55 1.87
C LEU A 131 3.49 22.59 1.60
N PHE A 132 4.28 22.87 0.57
CA PHE A 132 5.37 22.03 0.08
C PHE A 132 6.66 22.85 -0.07
N SER A 133 7.21 23.29 1.07
CA SER A 133 8.36 24.21 1.12
C SER A 133 9.66 23.64 0.52
N ASN A 134 9.79 22.31 0.45
CA ASN A 134 10.97 21.63 -0.08
C ASN A 134 10.75 21.03 -1.47
N MET A 135 9.71 21.47 -2.18
CA MET A 135 9.35 20.87 -3.45
C MET A 135 10.32 21.29 -4.57
N ASP A 136 10.66 20.32 -5.42
CA ASP A 136 11.46 20.58 -6.61
C ASP A 136 10.74 21.52 -7.58
N SER A 137 11.49 22.48 -8.15
CA SER A 137 10.98 23.45 -9.13
C SER A 137 10.36 22.81 -10.37
N LYS A 138 10.75 21.59 -10.73
CA LYS A 138 10.16 20.82 -11.85
C LYS A 138 8.65 20.59 -11.71
N TRP A 139 8.14 20.49 -10.46
CA TRP A 139 6.71 20.32 -10.21
C TRP A 139 5.95 21.60 -10.55
N LEU A 140 6.48 22.75 -10.11
CA LEU A 140 5.90 24.05 -10.43
C LEU A 140 5.90 24.30 -11.95
N GLN A 141 6.99 23.99 -12.64
CA GLN A 141 7.06 24.10 -14.10
C GLN A 141 6.02 23.21 -14.80
N SER A 142 5.76 22.01 -14.26
CA SER A 142 4.77 21.13 -14.85
C SER A 142 3.33 21.62 -14.62
N TYR A 143 3.05 22.19 -13.45
CA TYR A 143 1.76 22.83 -13.19
C TYR A 143 1.56 24.08 -14.05
N GLU A 144 2.62 24.89 -14.22
CA GLU A 144 2.62 26.05 -15.11
C GLU A 144 2.32 25.64 -16.56
N ARG A 145 2.99 24.61 -17.08
CA ARG A 145 2.76 24.10 -18.43
C ARG A 145 1.33 23.58 -18.61
N ALA A 146 0.80 22.83 -17.66
CA ALA A 146 -0.59 22.38 -17.72
C ALA A 146 -1.59 23.55 -17.66
N THR A 147 -1.31 24.57 -16.84
CA THR A 147 -2.21 25.69 -16.62
C THR A 147 -2.21 26.70 -17.80
N LEU A 148 -1.01 27.07 -18.30
CA LEU A 148 -0.85 28.13 -19.28
C LEU A 148 -0.87 27.63 -20.72
N TYR A 149 -0.34 26.42 -20.97
CA TYR A 149 -0.19 25.89 -22.33
C TYR A 149 -1.15 24.74 -22.64
N GLY A 150 -1.98 24.31 -21.67
CA GLY A 150 -2.95 23.25 -21.87
C GLY A 150 -2.33 21.86 -22.05
N GLU A 151 -1.10 21.65 -21.60
CA GLU A 151 -0.39 20.38 -21.74
C GLU A 151 -0.83 19.38 -20.68
N THR A 152 -0.91 18.10 -21.05
CA THR A 152 -1.02 16.99 -20.08
C THR A 152 0.36 16.39 -19.89
N LEU A 153 0.84 16.36 -18.65
CA LEU A 153 2.20 15.97 -18.28
C LEU A 153 2.16 14.83 -17.28
N GLU A 154 3.10 13.90 -17.46
CA GLU A 154 3.34 12.81 -16.53
C GLU A 154 4.72 12.97 -15.90
N ILE A 155 4.78 12.97 -14.57
CA ILE A 155 6.00 13.14 -13.78
C ILE A 155 6.13 11.93 -12.86
N MET A 156 7.33 11.40 -12.74
CA MET A 156 7.71 10.44 -11.72
C MET A 156 8.70 11.07 -10.77
N ASP A 157 8.38 11.11 -9.49
CA ASP A 157 9.25 11.72 -8.49
C ASP A 157 9.07 11.13 -7.10
N TYR A 158 10.11 11.28 -6.28
CA TYR A 158 10.05 10.99 -4.87
C TYR A 158 9.58 12.21 -4.09
N SER A 159 8.55 12.04 -3.25
CA SER A 159 8.08 13.07 -2.32
C SER A 159 8.64 12.79 -0.92
N PRO A 160 9.55 13.62 -0.42
CA PRO A 160 10.10 13.46 0.92
C PRO A 160 9.06 13.73 2.02
N GLU A 161 8.02 14.55 1.74
CA GLU A 161 6.98 14.89 2.70
C GLU A 161 6.13 13.68 3.11
N ILE A 162 5.96 12.75 2.19
CA ILE A 162 5.16 11.52 2.40
C ILE A 162 5.98 10.25 2.27
N ASP A 163 7.32 10.38 2.11
CA ASP A 163 8.28 9.28 1.95
C ASP A 163 7.84 8.25 0.92
N THR A 164 7.54 8.71 -0.30
CA THR A 164 6.98 7.87 -1.34
C THR A 164 7.34 8.32 -2.75
N ASN A 165 7.56 7.35 -3.65
CA ASN A 165 7.64 7.63 -5.07
C ASN A 165 6.23 7.83 -5.64
N LEU A 166 6.01 8.95 -6.29
CA LEU A 166 4.75 9.32 -6.90
C LEU A 166 4.86 9.34 -8.42
N LYS A 167 3.81 8.86 -9.07
CA LYS A 167 3.48 9.20 -10.45
C LYS A 167 2.40 10.26 -10.40
N ILE A 168 2.63 11.38 -11.05
CA ILE A 168 1.74 12.53 -11.06
C ILE A 168 1.33 12.79 -12.49
N ILE A 169 0.03 12.91 -12.73
CA ILE A 169 -0.51 13.34 -14.01
C ILE A 169 -1.10 14.72 -13.78
N CYS A 170 -0.51 15.73 -14.42
CA CYS A 170 -1.02 17.10 -14.45
C CYS A 170 -1.76 17.32 -15.76
N PHE A 171 -2.96 17.91 -15.71
CA PHE A 171 -3.79 18.16 -16.89
C PHE A 171 -4.54 19.48 -16.76
N PRO A 172 -4.84 20.17 -17.89
CA PRO A 172 -5.63 21.38 -17.87
C PRO A 172 -7.06 21.08 -17.45
N THR A 173 -7.67 22.01 -16.70
CA THR A 173 -9.10 21.94 -16.33
C THR A 173 -9.85 23.15 -16.92
N PHE A 174 -9.95 24.26 -16.18
CA PHE A 174 -10.52 25.51 -16.68
C PHE A 174 -9.43 26.56 -16.82
N PRO A 175 -9.67 27.68 -17.52
CA PRO A 175 -8.67 28.75 -17.71
C PRO A 175 -7.99 29.14 -16.39
N GLY A 176 -6.67 29.10 -16.37
CA GLY A 176 -5.85 29.41 -15.19
C GLY A 176 -5.80 28.35 -14.10
N HIS A 177 -6.30 27.12 -14.37
CA HIS A 177 -6.30 26.02 -13.40
C HIS A 177 -5.80 24.72 -14.02
N CYS A 178 -5.15 23.89 -13.21
CA CYS A 178 -4.82 22.51 -13.57
C CYS A 178 -5.31 21.53 -12.51
N GLY A 179 -5.56 20.31 -12.94
CA GLY A 179 -5.82 19.17 -12.08
C GLY A 179 -4.57 18.30 -11.94
N CYS A 180 -4.43 17.62 -10.81
CA CYS A 180 -3.36 16.67 -10.58
C CYS A 180 -3.92 15.37 -10.00
N ILE A 181 -3.52 14.25 -10.58
CA ILE A 181 -3.78 12.92 -10.05
C ILE A 181 -2.45 12.34 -9.57
N LEU A 182 -2.41 11.93 -8.32
CA LEU A 182 -1.20 11.38 -7.69
C LEU A 182 -1.39 9.88 -7.44
N PHE A 183 -0.49 9.08 -7.97
CA PHE A 183 -0.44 7.64 -7.76
C PHE A 183 0.78 7.29 -6.92
N ASN A 184 0.58 6.48 -5.88
CA ASN A 184 1.69 5.86 -5.17
C ASN A 184 2.24 4.70 -6.01
N ILE A 185 3.47 4.83 -6.54
CA ILE A 185 4.07 3.83 -7.43
C ILE A 185 4.36 2.52 -6.68
N LYS A 186 4.55 2.55 -5.36
CA LYS A 186 4.72 1.33 -4.54
C LYS A 186 3.47 0.44 -4.55
N GLN A 187 2.31 1.00 -4.89
CA GLN A 187 1.02 0.28 -5.00
C GLN A 187 0.56 0.07 -6.44
N ALA A 188 1.15 0.78 -7.40
CA ALA A 188 0.82 0.61 -8.80
C ALA A 188 1.54 -0.63 -9.35
N ARG A 189 0.83 -1.74 -9.49
CA ARG A 189 1.28 -2.84 -10.36
C ARG A 189 1.42 -2.26 -11.76
N ILE A 190 2.59 -2.39 -12.36
CA ILE A 190 2.78 -2.21 -13.79
C ILE A 190 2.01 -3.36 -14.43
N LEU A 191 0.78 -3.09 -14.85
CA LEU A 191 0.07 -4.01 -15.75
C LEU A 191 0.92 -4.09 -17.03
N PRO A 192 1.20 -5.30 -17.55
CA PRO A 192 1.86 -5.43 -18.84
C PRO A 192 1.05 -4.64 -19.88
N PRO A 193 1.73 -4.01 -20.87
CA PRO A 193 1.04 -3.25 -21.88
C PRO A 193 -0.02 -4.13 -22.54
N LEU A 194 -1.25 -3.62 -22.63
CA LEU A 194 -2.34 -4.28 -23.34
C LEU A 194 -1.86 -4.59 -24.76
N GLN A 195 -1.70 -5.88 -25.06
CA GLN A 195 -1.49 -6.31 -26.44
C GLN A 195 -2.77 -6.00 -27.21
N VAL A 196 -2.71 -4.94 -28.00
CA VAL A 196 -3.77 -4.67 -28.98
C VAL A 196 -3.70 -5.79 -30.02
N VAL A 197 -4.59 -6.76 -29.91
CA VAL A 197 -4.80 -7.74 -30.95
C VAL A 197 -5.42 -6.97 -32.12
N ARG A 198 -4.67 -6.89 -33.22
CA ARG A 198 -5.14 -6.36 -34.50
C ARG A 198 -5.98 -7.41 -35.24
#